data_0ed79c51c04aca2eb79da817c3f4a08f
#
_entry.id   0ed79c51c04aca2eb79da817c3f4a08f
#
_cell.length_a   1.000
_cell.length_b   1.000
_cell.length_c   1.000
_cell.angle_alpha   90.00
_cell.angle_beta   90.00
_cell.angle_gamma   90.00
#
_symmetry.space_group_name_H-M   'P 1'
#
loop_
_entity.id
_entity.type
_entity.pdbx_description
1 polymer ?
#
loop_
_entity_poly.entity_id
_entity_poly.type
_entity_poly.pdbx_seq_one_letter_code
_entity_poly.pdbx_strand_id
1 'polypeptide(L)'
;MKVLIVGSGGREHAIATAVAKSPRVDKIYCAPGNAGIASLAECVNIGAMEFDKLVAFAKENAIDFTIIGMDDPLVGGVVDAFEAEGLKVFGPRKNAAILEGSKAFSKDLMKKYNIPTAAYENFDDPEKAIAYLKTAKMPIVLKADGLALGKGVLICNTLEEALAGVKEIMEDKKFGTAGNTMVVEEFMTGREVSVLSFVDGKSIQIMSSAQDHKRAKDGDQGLNTGGMGTFSPSPFYTPEVDEFCQKYIYQATVDAMAKEGREFKGVIFFGLMLTEDGPKVLEYNARFGDPETQVVLPRLKNDIIDVMEACVDGTLNQIKLEFEDKANVCVVLASDGYPLAYEKGLPITGFENFDGKDDYFCFHAGTKFDENGNIVTNGGRVLGITATGADLKEARAKAYAATEWIHFDNKYMRSDIGKAIDEA
;
A
#
# COMPACT_ATOMS: atom_id res chain seq x y z
N MET A 1 16.46 8.55 -19.77
CA MET A 1 15.02 8.27 -20.02
C MET A 1 14.14 9.24 -19.24
N LYS A 2 12.92 9.48 -19.74
CA LYS A 2 11.89 10.27 -19.07
C LYS A 2 10.87 9.34 -18.42
N VAL A 3 10.59 9.55 -17.15
CA VAL A 3 9.68 8.71 -16.36
C VAL A 3 8.49 9.54 -15.87
N LEU A 4 7.29 8.97 -15.99
CA LEU A 4 6.06 9.52 -15.42
C LEU A 4 5.62 8.64 -14.24
N ILE A 5 5.38 9.25 -13.07
CA ILE A 5 4.79 8.58 -11.92
C ILE A 5 3.35 9.09 -11.76
N VAL A 6 2.39 8.19 -11.64
CA VAL A 6 0.97 8.54 -11.42
C VAL A 6 0.61 8.31 -9.97
N GLY A 7 0.20 9.37 -9.31
CA GLY A 7 -0.19 9.40 -7.90
C GLY A 7 0.32 10.65 -7.18
N SER A 8 0.04 10.74 -5.88
CA SER A 8 0.31 11.95 -5.10
C SER A 8 0.63 11.72 -3.63
N GLY A 9 0.79 10.47 -3.20
CA GLY A 9 0.97 10.12 -1.80
C GLY A 9 2.43 9.91 -1.37
N GLY A 10 2.62 9.52 -0.12
CA GLY A 10 3.94 9.22 0.43
C GLY A 10 4.62 8.05 -0.28
N ARG A 11 3.86 7.06 -0.69
CA ARG A 11 4.32 5.96 -1.54
C ARG A 11 4.91 6.45 -2.85
N GLU A 12 4.22 7.34 -3.56
CA GLU A 12 4.72 7.93 -4.80
C GLU A 12 5.97 8.78 -4.57
N HIS A 13 6.06 9.48 -3.45
CA HIS A 13 7.28 10.21 -3.08
C HIS A 13 8.47 9.26 -2.84
N ALA A 14 8.24 8.14 -2.16
CA ALA A 14 9.29 7.11 -1.98
C ALA A 14 9.70 6.47 -3.31
N ILE A 15 8.75 6.21 -4.21
CA ILE A 15 9.03 5.72 -5.56
C ILE A 15 9.86 6.76 -6.34
N ALA A 16 9.47 8.04 -6.33
CA ALA A 16 10.20 9.11 -7.00
C ALA A 16 11.63 9.24 -6.47
N THR A 17 11.82 9.08 -5.16
CA THR A 17 13.15 9.10 -4.52
C THR A 17 14.02 7.94 -5.02
N ALA A 18 13.47 6.74 -5.14
CA ALA A 18 14.18 5.58 -5.68
C ALA A 18 14.49 5.74 -7.18
N VAL A 19 13.54 6.25 -7.97
CA VAL A 19 13.71 6.51 -9.41
C VAL A 19 14.79 7.57 -9.65
N ALA A 20 14.85 8.61 -8.82
CA ALA A 20 15.84 9.68 -8.92
C ALA A 20 17.30 9.20 -8.71
N LYS A 21 17.48 8.04 -8.06
CA LYS A 21 18.81 7.41 -7.89
C LYS A 21 19.29 6.67 -9.14
N SER A 22 18.39 6.38 -10.09
CA SER A 22 18.77 5.66 -11.30
C SER A 22 19.60 6.55 -12.23
N PRO A 23 20.81 6.13 -12.65
CA PRO A 23 21.61 6.89 -13.63
C PRO A 23 20.99 6.88 -15.04
N ARG A 24 19.96 6.06 -15.26
CA ARG A 24 19.24 5.97 -16.53
C ARG A 24 18.16 7.03 -16.69
N VAL A 25 17.77 7.70 -15.60
CA VAL A 25 16.66 8.67 -15.58
C VAL A 25 17.19 10.11 -15.67
N ASP A 26 16.77 10.81 -16.73
CA ASP A 26 17.13 12.20 -16.97
C ASP A 26 16.07 13.17 -16.43
N LYS A 27 14.80 12.76 -16.47
CA LYS A 27 13.67 13.59 -16.08
C LYS A 27 12.56 12.75 -15.47
N ILE A 28 12.00 13.25 -14.37
CA ILE A 28 10.83 12.67 -13.71
C ILE A 28 9.68 13.66 -13.78
N TYR A 29 8.50 13.17 -14.17
CA TYR A 29 7.22 13.85 -14.05
C TYR A 29 6.35 13.07 -13.05
N CYS A 30 5.49 13.76 -12.32
CA CYS A 30 4.51 13.15 -11.44
C CYS A 30 3.13 13.79 -11.63
N ALA A 31 2.10 12.99 -11.76
CA ALA A 31 0.74 13.44 -11.99
C ALA A 31 -0.23 12.84 -10.94
N PRO A 32 -0.85 13.63 -10.06
CA PRO A 32 -0.63 15.09 -9.89
C PRO A 32 0.58 15.46 -9.01
N GLY A 33 1.16 14.51 -8.25
CA GLY A 33 2.25 14.77 -7.32
C GLY A 33 1.83 15.53 -6.06
N ASN A 34 2.80 15.97 -5.29
CA ASN A 34 2.63 16.79 -4.08
C ASN A 34 3.82 17.73 -3.89
N ALA A 35 3.80 18.54 -2.83
CA ALA A 35 4.83 19.55 -2.59
C ALA A 35 6.24 18.96 -2.38
N GLY A 36 6.36 17.76 -1.81
CA GLY A 36 7.66 17.10 -1.63
C GLY A 36 8.19 16.48 -2.92
N ILE A 37 7.32 15.84 -3.68
CA ILE A 37 7.67 15.26 -4.99
C ILE A 37 8.17 16.35 -5.95
N ALA A 38 7.66 17.57 -5.84
CA ALA A 38 8.08 18.71 -6.67
C ALA A 38 9.57 19.05 -6.56
N SER A 39 10.25 18.60 -5.51
CA SER A 39 11.71 18.75 -5.39
C SER A 39 12.51 17.77 -6.26
N LEU A 40 11.90 16.68 -6.70
CA LEU A 40 12.51 15.60 -7.48
C LEU A 40 11.95 15.51 -8.90
N ALA A 41 10.73 15.96 -9.11
CA ALA A 41 9.97 15.78 -10.33
C ALA A 41 9.23 17.05 -10.72
N GLU A 42 8.90 17.18 -11.99
CA GLU A 42 7.92 18.16 -12.44
C GLU A 42 6.51 17.62 -12.20
N CYS A 43 5.79 18.24 -11.27
CA CYS A 43 4.41 17.90 -11.00
C CYS A 43 3.48 18.47 -12.07
N VAL A 44 2.62 17.63 -12.62
CA VAL A 44 1.70 17.96 -13.71
C VAL A 44 0.28 17.88 -13.17
N ASN A 45 -0.51 18.93 -13.39
CA ASN A 45 -1.90 19.00 -12.92
C ASN A 45 -2.84 18.12 -13.77
N ILE A 46 -2.63 16.83 -13.70
CA ILE A 46 -3.49 15.80 -14.28
C ILE A 46 -3.87 14.82 -13.17
N GLY A 47 -5.16 14.61 -12.97
CA GLY A 47 -5.66 13.63 -11.98
C GLY A 47 -5.34 12.19 -12.40
N ALA A 48 -5.12 11.33 -11.40
CA ALA A 48 -4.74 9.93 -11.62
C ALA A 48 -5.81 9.12 -12.39
N MET A 49 -7.07 9.56 -12.38
CA MET A 49 -8.19 8.93 -13.10
C MET A 49 -8.45 9.54 -14.48
N GLU A 50 -7.70 10.56 -14.89
CA GLU A 50 -7.85 11.22 -16.20
C GLU A 50 -6.98 10.51 -17.25
N PHE A 51 -7.32 9.28 -17.58
CA PHE A 51 -6.50 8.37 -18.41
C PHE A 51 -6.16 8.95 -19.79
N ASP A 52 -7.12 9.57 -20.46
CA ASP A 52 -6.91 10.16 -21.78
C ASP A 52 -5.86 11.30 -21.72
N LYS A 53 -5.92 12.11 -20.67
CA LYS A 53 -4.95 13.19 -20.45
C LYS A 53 -3.57 12.66 -20.08
N LEU A 54 -3.51 11.61 -19.26
CA LEU A 54 -2.25 10.96 -18.90
C LEU A 54 -1.56 10.35 -20.13
N VAL A 55 -2.31 9.65 -20.96
CA VAL A 55 -1.82 9.07 -22.21
C VAL A 55 -1.35 10.15 -23.18
N ALA A 56 -2.14 11.21 -23.38
CA ALA A 56 -1.78 12.34 -24.25
C ALA A 56 -0.49 13.01 -23.76
N PHE A 57 -0.37 13.26 -22.46
CA PHE A 57 0.82 13.84 -21.85
C PHE A 57 2.06 12.95 -22.09
N ALA A 58 1.93 11.64 -21.90
CA ALA A 58 3.01 10.70 -22.11
C ALA A 58 3.50 10.68 -23.57
N LYS A 59 2.59 10.78 -24.54
CA LYS A 59 2.91 10.87 -25.97
C LYS A 59 3.58 12.19 -26.32
N GLU A 60 3.01 13.31 -25.89
CA GLU A 60 3.49 14.68 -26.20
C GLU A 60 4.87 14.95 -25.60
N ASN A 61 5.17 14.39 -24.43
CA ASN A 61 6.44 14.59 -23.74
C ASN A 61 7.44 13.45 -23.97
N ALA A 62 7.13 12.50 -24.84
CA ALA A 62 7.97 11.33 -25.14
C ALA A 62 8.42 10.60 -23.85
N ILE A 63 7.45 10.25 -23.01
CA ILE A 63 7.71 9.47 -21.79
C ILE A 63 8.14 8.05 -22.18
N ASP A 64 9.29 7.62 -21.67
CA ASP A 64 9.82 6.29 -21.93
C ASP A 64 9.20 5.21 -21.05
N PHE A 65 8.83 5.57 -19.83
CA PHE A 65 8.32 4.61 -18.84
C PHE A 65 7.36 5.29 -17.85
N THR A 66 6.21 4.67 -17.62
CA THR A 66 5.19 5.18 -16.68
C THR A 66 5.00 4.20 -15.53
N ILE A 67 4.95 4.70 -14.31
CA ILE A 67 4.76 3.93 -13.07
C ILE A 67 3.45 4.34 -12.43
N ILE A 68 2.56 3.39 -12.21
CA ILE A 68 1.29 3.62 -11.53
C ILE A 68 1.42 3.25 -10.06
N GLY A 69 1.27 4.23 -9.17
CA GLY A 69 1.43 4.03 -7.74
C GLY A 69 0.15 3.68 -6.97
N MET A 70 -1.02 4.04 -7.50
CA MET A 70 -2.32 3.98 -6.80
C MET A 70 -3.21 2.83 -7.29
N ASP A 71 -4.12 2.40 -6.42
CA ASP A 71 -5.11 1.35 -6.68
C ASP A 71 -6.23 1.76 -7.64
N ASP A 72 -6.89 2.91 -7.43
CA ASP A 72 -8.03 3.35 -8.24
C ASP A 72 -7.75 3.35 -9.76
N PRO A 73 -6.67 3.97 -10.27
CA PRO A 73 -6.40 3.94 -11.70
C PRO A 73 -6.05 2.54 -12.21
N LEU A 74 -5.41 1.69 -11.42
CA LEU A 74 -5.10 0.31 -11.80
C LEU A 74 -6.39 -0.51 -11.99
N VAL A 75 -7.28 -0.46 -11.02
CA VAL A 75 -8.60 -1.11 -11.10
C VAL A 75 -9.45 -0.50 -12.21
N GLY A 76 -9.28 0.80 -12.47
CA GLY A 76 -9.96 1.53 -13.55
C GLY A 76 -9.49 1.19 -14.96
N GLY A 77 -8.30 0.59 -15.12
CA GLY A 77 -7.76 0.18 -16.42
C GLY A 77 -6.76 1.14 -17.06
N VAL A 78 -6.05 1.95 -16.28
CA VAL A 78 -5.03 2.88 -16.79
C VAL A 78 -3.91 2.18 -17.57
N VAL A 79 -3.49 0.99 -17.12
CA VAL A 79 -2.44 0.21 -17.80
C VAL A 79 -2.91 -0.22 -19.19
N ASP A 80 -4.16 -0.69 -19.31
CA ASP A 80 -4.77 -1.06 -20.60
C ASP A 80 -4.80 0.16 -21.55
N ALA A 81 -5.11 1.34 -21.03
CA ALA A 81 -5.13 2.57 -21.83
C ALA A 81 -3.74 2.95 -22.37
N PHE A 82 -2.69 2.82 -21.57
CA PHE A 82 -1.30 3.07 -21.98
C PHE A 82 -0.83 2.04 -22.99
N GLU A 83 -1.06 0.76 -22.73
CA GLU A 83 -0.66 -0.33 -23.62
C GLU A 83 -1.35 -0.26 -24.99
N ALA A 84 -2.63 0.16 -25.04
CA ALA A 84 -3.36 0.34 -26.30
C ALA A 84 -2.70 1.38 -27.23
N GLU A 85 -1.94 2.31 -26.68
CA GLU A 85 -1.19 3.33 -27.41
C GLU A 85 0.32 2.97 -27.56
N GLY A 86 0.70 1.74 -27.22
CA GLY A 86 2.09 1.28 -27.31
C GLY A 86 3.04 1.90 -26.30
N LEU A 87 2.53 2.48 -25.21
CA LEU A 87 3.31 3.10 -24.16
C LEU A 87 3.71 2.09 -23.09
N LYS A 88 4.98 2.08 -22.70
CA LYS A 88 5.50 1.20 -21.68
C LYS A 88 5.05 1.68 -20.30
N VAL A 89 4.42 0.79 -19.53
CA VAL A 89 3.81 1.12 -18.24
C VAL A 89 3.99 -0.03 -17.25
N PHE A 90 4.31 0.34 -16.00
CA PHE A 90 4.43 -0.58 -14.88
C PHE A 90 3.17 -0.59 -14.03
N GLY A 91 2.56 -1.75 -13.89
CA GLY A 91 1.36 -2.01 -13.13
C GLY A 91 0.53 -3.13 -13.75
N PRO A 92 -0.39 -3.75 -12.99
CA PRO A 92 -1.28 -4.77 -13.54
C PRO A 92 -2.35 -4.16 -14.45
N ARG A 93 -2.72 -4.91 -15.48
CA ARG A 93 -3.91 -4.62 -16.29
C ARG A 93 -5.16 -4.71 -15.42
N LYS A 94 -6.25 -4.11 -15.89
CA LYS A 94 -7.54 -4.11 -15.19
C LYS A 94 -7.99 -5.52 -14.79
N ASN A 95 -7.84 -6.50 -15.69
CA ASN A 95 -8.25 -7.87 -15.42
C ASN A 95 -7.43 -8.55 -14.29
N ALA A 96 -6.19 -8.13 -14.08
CA ALA A 96 -5.33 -8.62 -13.00
C ALA A 96 -5.47 -7.79 -11.71
N ALA A 97 -5.73 -6.49 -11.83
CA ALA A 97 -5.95 -5.60 -10.69
C ALA A 97 -7.20 -5.97 -9.87
N ILE A 98 -8.07 -6.83 -10.39
CA ILE A 98 -9.21 -7.41 -9.68
C ILE A 98 -8.76 -8.16 -8.40
N LEU A 99 -7.50 -8.58 -8.33
CA LEU A 99 -6.93 -9.20 -7.13
C LEU A 99 -7.08 -8.29 -5.89
N GLU A 100 -7.01 -6.96 -6.07
CA GLU A 100 -7.35 -5.97 -5.05
C GLU A 100 -8.78 -5.44 -5.23
N GLY A 101 -9.22 -5.26 -6.45
CA GLY A 101 -10.50 -4.66 -6.80
C GLY A 101 -11.72 -5.48 -6.34
N SER A 102 -11.57 -6.78 -6.10
CA SER A 102 -12.62 -7.66 -5.58
C SER A 102 -12.06 -8.61 -4.53
N LYS A 103 -12.51 -8.44 -3.29
CA LYS A 103 -12.19 -9.35 -2.18
C LYS A 103 -12.83 -10.72 -2.38
N ALA A 104 -14.05 -10.75 -2.91
CA ALA A 104 -14.74 -11.99 -3.24
C ALA A 104 -13.95 -12.80 -4.28
N PHE A 105 -13.47 -12.15 -5.34
CA PHE A 105 -12.61 -12.81 -6.33
C PHE A 105 -11.34 -13.39 -5.70
N SER A 106 -10.63 -12.61 -4.90
CA SER A 106 -9.37 -13.06 -4.30
C SER A 106 -9.57 -14.21 -3.33
N LYS A 107 -10.68 -14.23 -2.59
CA LYS A 107 -11.04 -15.35 -1.71
C LYS A 107 -11.36 -16.61 -2.51
N ASP A 108 -12.16 -16.51 -3.56
CA ASP A 108 -12.50 -17.64 -4.42
C ASP A 108 -11.25 -18.18 -5.14
N LEU A 109 -10.33 -17.30 -5.56
CA LEU A 109 -9.04 -17.67 -6.12
C LEU A 109 -8.23 -18.50 -5.12
N MET A 110 -8.07 -18.01 -3.89
CA MET A 110 -7.32 -18.70 -2.84
C MET A 110 -7.91 -20.06 -2.51
N LYS A 111 -9.23 -20.13 -2.40
CA LYS A 111 -9.94 -21.42 -2.17
C LYS A 111 -9.71 -22.39 -3.33
N LYS A 112 -9.86 -21.94 -4.57
CA LYS A 112 -9.72 -22.77 -5.77
C LYS A 112 -8.32 -23.35 -5.91
N TYR A 113 -7.30 -22.59 -5.54
CA TYR A 113 -5.89 -22.98 -5.71
C TYR A 113 -5.19 -23.38 -4.40
N ASN A 114 -5.96 -23.60 -3.34
CA ASN A 114 -5.47 -24.05 -2.02
C ASN A 114 -4.40 -23.10 -1.41
N ILE A 115 -4.56 -21.81 -1.60
CA ILE A 115 -3.70 -20.79 -0.97
C ILE A 115 -4.27 -20.53 0.44
N PRO A 116 -3.44 -20.63 1.51
CA PRO A 116 -3.90 -20.46 2.88
C PRO A 116 -4.52 -19.08 3.14
N THR A 117 -5.76 -19.04 3.59
CA THR A 117 -6.50 -17.85 4.00
C THR A 117 -7.58 -18.20 5.01
N ALA A 118 -8.23 -17.19 5.60
CA ALA A 118 -9.38 -17.37 6.49
C ALA A 118 -10.53 -18.09 5.79
N ALA A 119 -11.26 -18.91 6.53
CA ALA A 119 -12.54 -19.45 6.06
C ALA A 119 -13.51 -18.30 5.78
N TYR A 120 -14.29 -18.39 4.73
CA TYR A 120 -15.15 -17.30 4.27
C TYR A 120 -16.38 -17.80 3.51
N GLU A 121 -17.37 -16.91 3.38
CA GLU A 121 -18.50 -17.03 2.48
C GLU A 121 -18.81 -15.68 1.83
N ASN A 122 -19.25 -15.71 0.57
CA ASN A 122 -19.65 -14.53 -0.17
C ASN A 122 -21.17 -14.40 -0.23
N PHE A 123 -21.70 -13.19 -0.05
CA PHE A 123 -23.13 -12.92 -0.07
C PHE A 123 -23.45 -11.73 -0.96
N ASP A 124 -24.42 -11.90 -1.85
CA ASP A 124 -25.05 -10.85 -2.65
C ASP A 124 -26.49 -10.53 -2.18
N ASP A 125 -26.97 -11.26 -1.19
CA ASP A 125 -28.30 -11.17 -0.60
C ASP A 125 -28.18 -10.97 0.92
N PRO A 126 -28.68 -9.82 1.46
CA PRO A 126 -28.63 -9.54 2.90
C PRO A 126 -29.32 -10.60 3.77
N GLU A 127 -30.45 -11.16 3.31
CA GLU A 127 -31.18 -12.16 4.08
C GLU A 127 -30.40 -13.47 4.24
N LYS A 128 -29.69 -13.89 3.18
CA LYS A 128 -28.79 -15.05 3.24
C LYS A 128 -27.61 -14.81 4.16
N ALA A 129 -27.01 -13.61 4.12
CA ALA A 129 -25.94 -13.22 5.02
C ALA A 129 -26.40 -13.26 6.49
N ILE A 130 -27.57 -12.72 6.78
CA ILE A 130 -28.17 -12.74 8.14
C ILE A 130 -28.40 -14.18 8.60
N ALA A 131 -28.96 -15.04 7.75
CA ALA A 131 -29.18 -16.45 8.10
C ALA A 131 -27.89 -17.17 8.44
N TYR A 132 -26.82 -16.94 7.68
CA TYR A 132 -25.50 -17.49 7.94
C TYR A 132 -24.91 -16.99 9.28
N LEU A 133 -24.99 -15.68 9.53
CA LEU A 133 -24.44 -15.05 10.73
C LEU A 133 -25.09 -15.55 12.03
N LYS A 134 -26.37 -15.93 11.99
CA LYS A 134 -27.07 -16.50 13.14
C LYS A 134 -26.47 -17.82 13.63
N THR A 135 -25.72 -18.51 12.79
CA THR A 135 -25.06 -19.79 13.12
C THR A 135 -23.53 -19.65 13.16
N ALA A 136 -22.99 -18.50 12.76
CA ALA A 136 -21.56 -18.27 12.73
C ALA A 136 -20.95 -18.03 14.12
N LYS A 137 -19.68 -18.39 14.26
CA LYS A 137 -18.91 -18.16 15.49
C LYS A 137 -18.44 -16.69 15.51
N MET A 138 -18.55 -16.05 16.67
CA MET A 138 -18.02 -14.70 16.91
C MET A 138 -16.66 -14.76 17.62
N PRO A 139 -15.76 -13.78 17.42
CA PRO A 139 -15.91 -12.64 16.49
C PRO A 139 -15.86 -13.07 15.02
N ILE A 140 -16.39 -12.20 14.14
CA ILE A 140 -16.43 -12.41 12.70
C ILE A 140 -16.07 -11.12 11.95
N VAL A 141 -15.61 -11.23 10.71
CA VAL A 141 -15.21 -10.09 9.90
C VAL A 141 -16.11 -9.95 8.69
N LEU A 142 -16.68 -8.76 8.48
CA LEU A 142 -17.48 -8.41 7.30
C LEU A 142 -16.67 -7.46 6.44
N LYS A 143 -16.58 -7.75 5.14
CA LYS A 143 -15.85 -6.92 4.17
C LYS A 143 -16.74 -6.57 2.98
N ALA A 144 -16.89 -5.29 2.69
CA ALA A 144 -17.46 -4.85 1.43
C ALA A 144 -16.54 -5.25 0.27
N ASP A 145 -17.13 -5.70 -0.84
CA ASP A 145 -16.38 -6.11 -2.03
C ASP A 145 -16.02 -4.90 -2.91
N GLY A 146 -14.78 -4.51 -2.91
CA GLY A 146 -14.27 -3.34 -3.65
C GLY A 146 -13.21 -2.56 -2.87
N LEU A 147 -12.78 -1.44 -3.44
CA LEU A 147 -11.67 -0.65 -2.89
C LEU A 147 -12.03 0.13 -1.62
N ALA A 148 -13.20 0.34 -1.21
CA ALA A 148 -13.73 0.97 0.02
C ALA A 148 -12.71 1.77 0.91
N LEU A 149 -11.56 2.17 0.37
CA LEU A 149 -10.47 2.92 1.02
C LEU A 149 -10.03 2.36 2.39
N GLY A 150 -10.04 1.02 2.54
CA GLY A 150 -9.74 0.36 3.80
C GLY A 150 -10.82 0.50 4.89
N LYS A 151 -11.90 1.21 4.61
CA LYS A 151 -13.00 1.47 5.57
C LYS A 151 -14.11 0.42 5.52
N GLY A 152 -14.14 -0.41 4.47
CA GLY A 152 -15.16 -1.43 4.23
C GLY A 152 -14.94 -2.74 5.01
N VAL A 153 -14.15 -2.74 6.08
CA VAL A 153 -13.86 -3.91 6.93
C VAL A 153 -14.40 -3.66 8.33
N LEU A 154 -15.32 -4.51 8.77
CA LEU A 154 -15.94 -4.45 10.09
C LEU A 154 -15.61 -5.73 10.88
N ILE A 155 -14.97 -5.58 12.03
CA ILE A 155 -14.76 -6.67 13.00
C ILE A 155 -15.94 -6.64 13.98
N CYS A 156 -16.72 -7.71 13.99
CA CYS A 156 -17.93 -7.79 14.77
C CYS A 156 -17.73 -8.81 15.91
N ASN A 157 -17.81 -8.36 17.15
CA ASN A 157 -17.60 -9.20 18.32
C ASN A 157 -18.90 -9.94 18.74
N THR A 158 -20.04 -9.41 18.33
CA THR A 158 -21.37 -9.94 18.66
C THR A 158 -22.22 -10.12 17.41
N LEU A 159 -23.24 -10.98 17.49
CA LEU A 159 -24.22 -11.12 16.42
C LEU A 159 -24.93 -9.80 16.11
N GLU A 160 -25.25 -9.00 17.14
CA GLU A 160 -25.89 -7.70 16.97
C GLU A 160 -25.03 -6.74 16.14
N GLU A 161 -23.73 -6.67 16.43
CA GLU A 161 -22.78 -5.87 15.61
C GLU A 161 -22.71 -6.39 14.17
N ALA A 162 -22.70 -7.70 13.97
CA ALA A 162 -22.65 -8.30 12.65
C ALA A 162 -23.93 -8.00 11.84
N LEU A 163 -25.11 -8.09 12.44
CA LEU A 163 -26.36 -7.73 11.77
C LEU A 163 -26.42 -6.24 11.42
N ALA A 164 -25.94 -5.37 12.30
CA ALA A 164 -25.79 -3.95 12.00
C ALA A 164 -24.81 -3.71 10.83
N GLY A 165 -23.74 -4.48 10.77
CA GLY A 165 -22.76 -4.46 9.68
C GLY A 165 -23.35 -4.87 8.33
N VAL A 166 -24.20 -5.88 8.28
CA VAL A 166 -24.92 -6.27 7.05
C VAL A 166 -25.77 -5.12 6.56
N LYS A 167 -26.52 -4.48 7.46
CA LYS A 167 -27.34 -3.30 7.11
C LYS A 167 -26.47 -2.18 6.56
N GLU A 168 -25.39 -1.82 7.23
CA GLU A 168 -24.49 -0.74 6.82
C GLU A 168 -23.88 -1.00 5.43
N ILE A 169 -23.40 -2.23 5.18
CA ILE A 169 -22.70 -2.57 3.94
C ILE A 169 -23.69 -2.81 2.79
N MET A 170 -24.67 -3.68 2.98
CA MET A 170 -25.49 -4.24 1.92
C MET A 170 -26.81 -3.49 1.68
N GLU A 171 -27.45 -2.97 2.74
CA GLU A 171 -28.73 -2.28 2.64
C GLU A 171 -28.56 -0.77 2.49
N ASP A 172 -27.84 -0.13 3.40
CA ASP A 172 -27.61 1.32 3.40
C ASP A 172 -26.56 1.74 2.33
N LYS A 173 -25.83 0.76 1.75
CA LYS A 173 -24.81 0.99 0.73
C LYS A 173 -23.79 2.05 1.10
N LYS A 174 -23.36 2.09 2.35
CA LYS A 174 -22.37 3.08 2.86
C LYS A 174 -21.09 3.14 2.02
N PHE A 175 -20.72 2.04 1.38
CA PHE A 175 -19.55 1.91 0.50
C PHE A 175 -19.95 1.86 -0.99
N GLY A 176 -21.12 2.39 -1.34
CA GLY A 176 -21.61 2.41 -2.71
C GLY A 176 -21.76 1.00 -3.30
N THR A 177 -21.34 0.84 -4.56
CA THR A 177 -21.42 -0.45 -5.28
C THR A 177 -20.56 -1.55 -4.66
N ALA A 178 -19.53 -1.21 -3.87
CA ALA A 178 -18.74 -2.19 -3.12
C ALA A 178 -19.60 -2.99 -2.10
N GLY A 179 -20.73 -2.44 -1.67
CA GLY A 179 -21.69 -3.11 -0.81
C GLY A 179 -22.68 -4.05 -1.53
N ASN A 180 -22.56 -4.23 -2.85
CA ASN A 180 -23.41 -5.18 -3.59
C ASN A 180 -23.07 -6.64 -3.24
N THR A 181 -21.82 -6.90 -2.91
CA THR A 181 -21.35 -8.18 -2.42
C THR A 181 -20.62 -7.95 -1.11
N MET A 182 -20.82 -8.87 -0.17
CA MET A 182 -20.13 -8.85 1.12
C MET A 182 -19.41 -10.18 1.33
N VAL A 183 -18.15 -10.09 1.77
CA VAL A 183 -17.38 -11.25 2.21
C VAL A 183 -17.48 -11.35 3.72
N VAL A 184 -17.87 -12.53 4.21
CA VAL A 184 -17.89 -12.86 5.64
C VAL A 184 -16.73 -13.81 5.91
N GLU A 185 -15.82 -13.41 6.80
CA GLU A 185 -14.61 -14.20 7.11
C GLU A 185 -14.53 -14.54 8.59
N GLU A 186 -13.96 -15.69 8.90
CA GLU A 186 -13.55 -15.98 10.27
C GLU A 186 -12.54 -14.93 10.75
N PHE A 187 -12.62 -14.60 12.02
CA PHE A 187 -11.63 -13.72 12.65
C PHE A 187 -10.34 -14.50 12.93
N MET A 188 -9.26 -14.11 12.27
CA MET A 188 -7.95 -14.69 12.53
C MET A 188 -7.25 -13.96 13.65
N THR A 189 -6.54 -14.69 14.48
CA THR A 189 -5.65 -14.16 15.53
C THR A 189 -4.20 -14.45 15.16
N GLY A 190 -3.33 -13.51 15.43
CA GLY A 190 -1.92 -13.62 15.12
C GLY A 190 -1.28 -12.24 14.96
N ARG A 191 -0.14 -12.22 14.29
CA ARG A 191 0.59 -11.00 14.00
C ARG A 191 0.52 -10.69 12.51
N GLU A 192 0.12 -9.46 12.19
CA GLU A 192 0.11 -9.01 10.80
C GLU A 192 1.52 -8.66 10.34
N VAL A 193 1.85 -9.07 9.12
CA VAL A 193 3.09 -8.73 8.42
C VAL A 193 2.76 -8.39 6.97
N SER A 194 3.41 -7.37 6.45
CA SER A 194 3.29 -6.95 5.04
C SER A 194 4.50 -7.42 4.25
N VAL A 195 4.26 -8.06 3.10
CA VAL A 195 5.31 -8.46 2.17
C VAL A 195 4.95 -7.97 0.77
N LEU A 196 5.77 -7.07 0.25
CA LEU A 196 5.64 -6.59 -1.13
C LEU A 196 6.47 -7.48 -2.05
N SER A 197 6.05 -7.59 -3.28
CA SER A 197 6.75 -8.39 -4.30
C SER A 197 6.68 -7.75 -5.67
N PHE A 198 7.73 -7.92 -6.47
CA PHE A 198 7.69 -7.66 -7.90
C PHE A 198 7.26 -8.94 -8.64
N VAL A 199 6.44 -8.78 -9.68
CA VAL A 199 5.86 -9.89 -10.45
C VAL A 199 5.88 -9.55 -11.93
N ASP A 200 6.28 -10.52 -12.77
CA ASP A 200 6.36 -10.38 -14.24
C ASP A 200 5.35 -11.25 -15.00
N GLY A 201 4.35 -11.77 -14.32
CA GLY A 201 3.35 -12.69 -14.87
C GLY A 201 3.70 -14.17 -14.68
N LYS A 202 4.96 -14.51 -14.46
CA LYS A 202 5.46 -15.88 -14.29
C LYS A 202 6.31 -16.02 -13.03
N SER A 203 7.18 -15.06 -12.80
CA SER A 203 8.15 -15.05 -11.72
C SER A 203 7.76 -14.01 -10.67
N ILE A 204 8.18 -14.26 -9.44
CA ILE A 204 7.98 -13.36 -8.31
C ILE A 204 9.31 -13.16 -7.56
N GLN A 205 9.59 -11.92 -7.18
CA GLN A 205 10.73 -11.56 -6.34
C GLN A 205 10.21 -10.82 -5.10
N ILE A 206 10.49 -11.38 -3.94
CA ILE A 206 9.98 -10.87 -2.65
C ILE A 206 10.88 -9.76 -2.14
N MET A 207 10.27 -8.64 -1.73
CA MET A 207 10.95 -7.54 -1.06
C MET A 207 11.11 -7.84 0.43
N SER A 208 11.90 -7.03 1.12
CA SER A 208 12.02 -7.09 2.58
C SER A 208 10.67 -6.91 3.25
N SER A 209 10.37 -7.71 4.27
CA SER A 209 9.13 -7.63 5.03
C SER A 209 8.97 -6.30 5.75
N ALA A 210 7.74 -5.93 6.04
CA ALA A 210 7.42 -4.74 6.82
C ALA A 210 6.27 -5.05 7.80
N GLN A 211 6.07 -4.19 8.77
CA GLN A 211 4.94 -4.27 9.69
C GLN A 211 4.33 -2.89 9.89
N ASP A 212 3.06 -2.76 9.55
CA ASP A 212 2.29 -1.52 9.62
C ASP A 212 1.45 -1.45 10.90
N HIS A 213 1.00 -0.23 11.25
CA HIS A 213 0.14 0.07 12.39
C HIS A 213 -1.12 0.75 11.87
N LYS A 214 -2.21 -0.02 11.72
CA LYS A 214 -3.42 0.44 11.01
C LYS A 214 -4.37 1.27 11.87
N ARG A 215 -4.31 1.17 13.19
CA ARG A 215 -5.20 1.92 14.07
C ARG A 215 -4.71 3.35 14.29
N ALA A 216 -5.67 4.28 14.41
CA ALA A 216 -5.37 5.71 14.53
C ALA A 216 -4.66 6.10 15.82
N LYS A 217 -4.88 5.37 16.91
CA LYS A 217 -4.42 5.72 18.25
C LYS A 217 -3.48 4.69 18.84
N ASP A 218 -2.70 5.13 19.83
CA ASP A 218 -1.82 4.27 20.62
C ASP A 218 -2.56 3.06 21.21
N GLY A 219 -1.84 1.96 21.39
CA GLY A 219 -2.38 0.71 21.87
C GLY A 219 -3.35 0.02 20.89
N ASP A 220 -3.20 0.30 19.59
CA ASP A 220 -4.07 -0.21 18.53
C ASP A 220 -5.55 0.09 18.77
N GLN A 221 -5.82 1.32 19.21
CA GLN A 221 -7.16 1.83 19.47
C GLN A 221 -7.64 2.77 18.36
N GLY A 222 -8.94 3.03 18.38
CA GLY A 222 -9.58 3.95 17.43
C GLY A 222 -9.90 3.27 16.09
N LEU A 223 -10.17 4.11 15.09
CA LEU A 223 -10.57 3.68 13.75
C LEU A 223 -9.39 3.13 12.94
N ASN A 224 -9.69 2.26 11.98
CA ASN A 224 -8.73 1.87 10.96
C ASN A 224 -8.35 3.06 10.07
N THR A 225 -7.09 3.10 9.68
CA THR A 225 -6.51 4.12 8.80
C THR A 225 -5.77 3.45 7.63
N GLY A 226 -5.15 4.26 6.79
CA GLY A 226 -4.22 3.77 5.77
C GLY A 226 -2.88 3.28 6.33
N GLY A 227 -2.61 3.50 7.61
CA GLY A 227 -1.36 3.19 8.30
C GLY A 227 -0.77 4.42 8.99
N MET A 228 -0.41 4.28 10.26
CA MET A 228 0.12 5.36 11.09
C MET A 228 1.63 5.28 11.30
N GLY A 229 2.25 4.27 10.73
CA GLY A 229 3.68 4.04 10.79
C GLY A 229 4.01 2.58 10.54
N THR A 230 5.25 2.34 10.17
CA THR A 230 5.71 1.02 9.75
C THR A 230 7.21 0.85 10.00
N PHE A 231 7.67 -0.37 10.02
CA PHE A 231 9.09 -0.68 10.10
C PHE A 231 9.46 -1.87 9.19
N SER A 232 10.70 -1.95 8.80
CA SER A 232 11.26 -3.01 7.97
C SER A 232 12.73 -3.27 8.35
N PRO A 233 13.17 -4.55 8.41
CA PRO A 233 12.38 -5.77 8.26
C PRO A 233 11.55 -6.09 9.50
N SER A 234 10.50 -6.92 9.35
CA SER A 234 9.79 -7.45 10.51
C SER A 234 10.59 -8.60 11.14
N PRO A 235 10.91 -8.54 12.44
CA PRO A 235 11.63 -9.61 13.12
C PRO A 235 10.79 -10.88 13.29
N PHE A 236 9.47 -10.78 13.08
CA PHE A 236 8.54 -11.92 13.16
C PHE A 236 8.41 -12.67 11.83
N TYR A 237 8.92 -12.08 10.74
CA TYR A 237 9.01 -12.75 9.45
C TYR A 237 10.31 -13.56 9.39
N THR A 238 10.27 -14.74 10.01
CA THR A 238 11.42 -15.63 10.15
C THR A 238 11.71 -16.40 8.85
N PRO A 239 12.90 -17.03 8.71
CA PRO A 239 13.19 -17.91 7.57
C PRO A 239 12.16 -19.02 7.39
N GLU A 240 11.61 -19.58 8.46
CA GLU A 240 10.59 -20.64 8.43
C GLU A 240 9.26 -20.09 7.87
N VAL A 241 8.89 -18.87 8.24
CA VAL A 241 7.71 -18.19 7.69
C VAL A 241 7.92 -17.93 6.20
N ASP A 242 9.10 -17.43 5.80
CA ASP A 242 9.42 -17.20 4.40
C ASP A 242 9.36 -18.50 3.59
N GLU A 243 9.96 -19.59 4.06
CA GLU A 243 9.94 -20.90 3.38
C GLU A 243 8.50 -21.39 3.16
N PHE A 244 7.65 -21.27 4.17
CA PHE A 244 6.24 -21.62 4.05
C PHE A 244 5.52 -20.76 3.00
N CYS A 245 5.72 -19.45 3.04
CA CYS A 245 5.09 -18.53 2.10
C CYS A 245 5.58 -18.73 0.66
N GLN A 246 6.88 -18.98 0.47
CA GLN A 246 7.43 -19.33 -0.84
C GLN A 246 6.76 -20.58 -1.41
N LYS A 247 6.58 -21.60 -0.57
CA LYS A 247 6.02 -22.88 -1.00
C LYS A 247 4.53 -22.85 -1.29
N TYR A 248 3.75 -22.12 -0.48
CA TYR A 248 2.28 -22.26 -0.48
C TYR A 248 1.53 -20.98 -0.88
N ILE A 249 2.16 -19.81 -0.90
CA ILE A 249 1.47 -18.54 -1.07
C ILE A 249 1.98 -17.78 -2.30
N TYR A 250 3.26 -17.43 -2.37
CA TYR A 250 3.75 -16.45 -3.33
C TYR A 250 3.65 -16.90 -4.78
N GLN A 251 4.41 -17.93 -5.15
CA GLN A 251 4.36 -18.46 -6.51
C GLN A 251 2.98 -19.03 -6.86
N ALA A 252 2.32 -19.66 -5.88
CA ALA A 252 0.96 -20.17 -6.05
C ALA A 252 -0.05 -19.08 -6.46
N THR A 253 0.08 -17.86 -5.92
CA THR A 253 -0.76 -16.71 -6.30
C THR A 253 -0.51 -16.29 -7.75
N VAL A 254 0.75 -16.17 -8.16
CA VAL A 254 1.12 -15.81 -9.53
C VAL A 254 0.62 -16.84 -10.54
N ASP A 255 0.82 -18.12 -10.24
CA ASP A 255 0.37 -19.23 -11.07
C ASP A 255 -1.16 -19.29 -11.16
N ALA A 256 -1.86 -19.04 -10.05
CA ALA A 256 -3.32 -19.00 -10.01
C ALA A 256 -3.87 -17.88 -10.93
N MET A 257 -3.30 -16.68 -10.84
CA MET A 257 -3.70 -15.56 -11.69
C MET A 257 -3.47 -15.87 -13.18
N ALA A 258 -2.33 -16.47 -13.53
CA ALA A 258 -2.03 -16.88 -14.90
C ALA A 258 -3.03 -17.92 -15.41
N LYS A 259 -3.37 -18.92 -14.58
CA LYS A 259 -4.36 -19.97 -14.93
C LYS A 259 -5.76 -19.42 -15.14
N GLU A 260 -6.12 -18.33 -14.47
CA GLU A 260 -7.38 -17.60 -14.68
C GLU A 260 -7.36 -16.68 -15.92
N GLY A 261 -6.24 -16.67 -16.69
CA GLY A 261 -6.08 -15.75 -17.83
C GLY A 261 -5.91 -14.29 -17.42
N ARG A 262 -5.43 -14.06 -16.19
CA ARG A 262 -5.24 -12.74 -15.56
C ARG A 262 -3.79 -12.53 -15.16
N GLU A 263 -2.90 -12.68 -16.13
CA GLU A 263 -1.45 -12.52 -15.93
C GLU A 263 -1.15 -11.20 -15.19
N PHE A 264 -0.49 -11.29 -14.05
CA PHE A 264 -0.20 -10.14 -13.20
C PHE A 264 1.22 -9.65 -13.40
N LYS A 265 1.37 -8.37 -13.79
CA LYS A 265 2.66 -7.69 -13.86
C LYS A 265 2.62 -6.43 -12.99
N GLY A 266 3.59 -6.27 -12.12
CA GLY A 266 3.62 -5.14 -11.19
C GLY A 266 3.99 -5.56 -9.78
N VAL A 267 3.38 -4.94 -8.78
CA VAL A 267 3.58 -5.27 -7.37
C VAL A 267 2.34 -5.97 -6.81
N ILE A 268 2.54 -7.15 -6.22
CA ILE A 268 1.56 -7.76 -5.32
C ILE A 268 2.01 -7.47 -3.88
N PHE A 269 1.13 -6.86 -3.12
CA PHE A 269 1.26 -6.73 -1.68
C PHE A 269 0.50 -7.87 -1.03
N PHE A 270 1.20 -8.66 -0.23
CA PHE A 270 0.63 -9.71 0.61
C PHE A 270 0.47 -9.19 2.03
N GLY A 271 -0.77 -8.98 2.47
CA GLY A 271 -1.09 -8.87 3.89
C GLY A 271 -1.18 -10.26 4.49
N LEU A 272 -0.28 -10.60 5.39
CA LEU A 272 -0.19 -11.91 6.02
C LEU A 272 -0.60 -11.83 7.48
N MET A 273 -1.33 -12.85 7.95
CA MET A 273 -1.55 -13.11 9.35
C MET A 273 -0.70 -14.32 9.75
N LEU A 274 0.24 -14.14 10.66
CA LEU A 274 1.04 -15.21 11.23
C LEU A 274 0.25 -15.85 12.38
N THR A 275 -0.50 -16.90 12.06
CA THR A 275 -1.37 -17.60 13.01
C THR A 275 -0.64 -18.79 13.65
N GLU A 276 -1.22 -19.38 14.68
CA GLU A 276 -0.70 -20.62 15.30
C GLU A 276 -0.63 -21.81 14.31
N ASP A 277 -1.53 -21.82 13.32
CA ASP A 277 -1.57 -22.84 12.25
C ASP A 277 -0.66 -22.51 11.06
N GLY A 278 0.13 -21.47 11.15
CA GLY A 278 1.01 -20.97 10.09
C GLY A 278 0.52 -19.69 9.41
N PRO A 279 1.30 -19.16 8.46
CA PRO A 279 0.93 -17.97 7.72
C PRO A 279 -0.31 -18.15 6.85
N LYS A 280 -1.21 -17.15 6.88
CA LYS A 280 -2.41 -17.09 6.03
C LYS A 280 -2.49 -15.73 5.37
N VAL A 281 -2.98 -15.68 4.13
CA VAL A 281 -3.23 -14.41 3.45
C VAL A 281 -4.45 -13.74 4.06
N LEU A 282 -4.24 -12.53 4.57
CA LEU A 282 -5.29 -11.67 5.09
C LEU A 282 -5.96 -10.89 3.96
N GLU A 283 -5.13 -10.33 3.07
CA GLU A 283 -5.56 -9.56 1.90
C GLU A 283 -4.45 -9.46 0.85
N TYR A 284 -4.85 -9.14 -0.38
CA TYR A 284 -3.96 -8.71 -1.44
C TYR A 284 -4.18 -7.23 -1.77
N ASN A 285 -3.09 -6.55 -2.15
CA ASN A 285 -3.20 -5.30 -2.89
C ASN A 285 -2.38 -5.39 -4.18
N ALA A 286 -2.84 -4.72 -5.23
CA ALA A 286 -2.27 -4.81 -6.59
C ALA A 286 -1.29 -3.67 -6.89
N ARG A 287 -0.63 -3.14 -5.87
CA ARG A 287 0.26 -1.97 -5.92
C ARG A 287 1.20 -1.96 -4.72
N PHE A 288 2.14 -1.02 -4.73
CA PHE A 288 2.95 -0.73 -3.56
C PHE A 288 2.10 -0.34 -2.34
N GLY A 289 2.55 -0.71 -1.14
CA GLY A 289 1.94 -0.31 0.14
C GLY A 289 2.24 1.15 0.49
N ASP A 290 1.41 1.73 1.32
CA ASP A 290 1.59 3.05 1.90
C ASP A 290 1.13 3.01 3.39
N PRO A 291 2.04 3.03 4.38
CA PRO A 291 3.40 3.55 4.33
C PRO A 291 4.56 2.52 4.15
N GLU A 292 4.31 1.27 3.79
CA GLU A 292 5.35 0.24 3.72
C GLU A 292 6.46 0.57 2.72
N THR A 293 6.12 1.19 1.59
CA THR A 293 7.09 1.60 0.57
C THR A 293 8.15 2.54 1.13
N GLN A 294 7.76 3.40 2.08
CA GLN A 294 8.65 4.37 2.73
C GLN A 294 9.74 3.74 3.61
N VAL A 295 9.61 2.48 3.98
CA VAL A 295 10.64 1.74 4.74
C VAL A 295 11.33 0.65 3.93
N VAL A 296 10.70 0.16 2.86
CA VAL A 296 11.24 -0.92 2.03
C VAL A 296 12.16 -0.39 0.94
N LEU A 297 11.71 0.58 0.13
CA LEU A 297 12.48 1.10 -1.01
C LEU A 297 13.78 1.81 -0.62
N PRO A 298 13.89 2.57 0.48
CA PRO A 298 15.17 3.15 0.85
C PRO A 298 16.29 2.15 1.12
N ARG A 299 15.94 0.89 1.40
CA ARG A 299 16.89 -0.21 1.61
C ARG A 299 17.21 -1.02 0.35
N LEU A 300 16.47 -0.81 -0.74
CA LEU A 300 16.67 -1.53 -2.00
C LEU A 300 17.99 -1.07 -2.65
N LYS A 301 18.88 -2.02 -2.96
CA LYS A 301 20.18 -1.76 -3.63
C LYS A 301 20.08 -1.74 -5.13
N ASN A 302 19.14 -2.52 -5.70
CA ASN A 302 18.94 -2.57 -7.16
C ASN A 302 18.47 -1.22 -7.70
N ASP A 303 18.83 -0.92 -8.94
CA ASP A 303 18.15 0.14 -9.69
C ASP A 303 16.68 -0.26 -9.89
N ILE A 304 15.78 0.54 -9.35
CA ILE A 304 14.34 0.23 -9.39
C ILE A 304 13.79 0.22 -10.82
N ILE A 305 14.39 0.99 -11.73
CA ILE A 305 14.00 1.01 -13.15
C ILE A 305 14.32 -0.33 -13.80
N ASP A 306 15.49 -0.90 -13.54
CA ASP A 306 15.87 -2.21 -14.07
C ASP A 306 14.90 -3.30 -13.60
N VAL A 307 14.50 -3.26 -12.31
CA VAL A 307 13.55 -4.22 -11.75
C VAL A 307 12.16 -4.06 -12.37
N MET A 308 11.67 -2.82 -12.46
CA MET A 308 10.34 -2.56 -13.01
C MET A 308 10.25 -2.87 -14.50
N GLU A 309 11.30 -2.55 -15.28
CA GLU A 309 11.36 -2.95 -16.69
C GLU A 309 11.37 -4.47 -16.84
N ALA A 310 12.11 -5.19 -16.01
CA ALA A 310 12.12 -6.65 -16.02
C ALA A 310 10.73 -7.24 -15.71
N CYS A 311 9.93 -6.60 -14.87
CA CYS A 311 8.54 -7.00 -14.64
C CYS A 311 7.70 -6.85 -15.93
N VAL A 312 7.83 -5.72 -16.62
CA VAL A 312 7.10 -5.46 -17.87
C VAL A 312 7.54 -6.38 -18.98
N ASP A 313 8.84 -6.61 -19.10
CA ASP A 313 9.45 -7.40 -20.20
C ASP A 313 9.42 -8.92 -19.95
N GLY A 314 9.00 -9.37 -18.76
CA GLY A 314 8.93 -10.79 -18.42
C GLY A 314 10.29 -11.45 -18.15
N THR A 315 11.26 -10.69 -17.66
CA THR A 315 12.65 -11.12 -17.41
C THR A 315 13.07 -11.02 -15.94
N LEU A 316 12.10 -10.92 -15.04
CA LEU A 316 12.33 -10.73 -13.60
C LEU A 316 13.17 -11.88 -12.97
N ASN A 317 13.08 -13.09 -13.53
CA ASN A 317 13.88 -14.24 -13.10
C ASN A 317 15.40 -14.06 -13.30
N GLN A 318 15.82 -13.07 -14.07
CA GLN A 318 17.24 -12.72 -14.28
C GLN A 318 17.76 -11.74 -13.22
N ILE A 319 16.88 -11.21 -12.38
CA ILE A 319 17.21 -10.24 -11.33
C ILE A 319 17.17 -10.95 -9.97
N LYS A 320 18.13 -10.62 -9.12
CA LYS A 320 18.10 -10.93 -7.70
C LYS A 320 17.95 -9.63 -6.93
N LEU A 321 16.89 -9.52 -6.13
CA LEU A 321 16.72 -8.36 -5.25
C LEU A 321 17.73 -8.41 -4.12
N GLU A 322 18.35 -7.27 -3.85
CA GLU A 322 19.28 -7.07 -2.76
C GLU A 322 18.87 -5.86 -1.92
N PHE A 323 18.94 -6.01 -0.61
CA PHE A 323 18.61 -4.97 0.35
C PHE A 323 19.80 -4.67 1.25
N GLU A 324 19.90 -3.41 1.71
CA GLU A 324 20.86 -3.03 2.74
C GLU A 324 20.57 -3.80 4.05
N ASP A 325 21.63 -4.22 4.71
CA ASP A 325 21.57 -4.82 6.05
C ASP A 325 21.45 -3.71 7.11
N LYS A 326 20.36 -2.97 7.03
CA LYS A 326 19.96 -1.87 7.91
C LYS A 326 18.46 -1.98 8.15
N ALA A 327 17.97 -1.22 9.10
CA ALA A 327 16.53 -1.16 9.39
C ALA A 327 15.98 0.24 9.15
N ASN A 328 14.70 0.30 8.78
CA ASN A 328 13.98 1.55 8.64
C ASN A 328 12.73 1.57 9.52
N VAL A 329 12.43 2.72 10.09
CA VAL A 329 11.17 3.00 10.78
C VAL A 329 10.58 4.28 10.21
N CYS A 330 9.30 4.27 9.89
CA CYS A 330 8.53 5.42 9.44
C CYS A 330 7.43 5.74 10.45
N VAL A 331 7.39 6.98 10.92
CA VAL A 331 6.31 7.53 11.75
C VAL A 331 5.50 8.48 10.91
N VAL A 332 4.19 8.24 10.81
CA VAL A 332 3.29 9.11 10.05
C VAL A 332 2.86 10.29 10.91
N LEU A 333 3.08 11.49 10.38
CA LEU A 333 2.51 12.73 10.92
C LEU A 333 1.19 12.99 10.22
N ALA A 334 0.11 12.98 10.95
CA ALA A 334 -1.26 13.16 10.47
C ALA A 334 -1.85 14.48 10.93
N SER A 335 -2.90 14.92 10.26
CA SER A 335 -3.79 15.99 10.74
C SER A 335 -4.67 15.45 11.87
N ASP A 336 -4.74 16.14 12.99
CA ASP A 336 -5.62 15.76 14.09
C ASP A 336 -7.08 15.67 13.60
N GLY A 337 -7.76 14.61 14.02
CA GLY A 337 -9.09 14.23 13.53
C GLY A 337 -9.07 13.12 12.46
N TYR A 338 -7.94 12.88 11.77
CA TYR A 338 -7.82 11.76 10.83
C TYR A 338 -8.10 10.41 11.53
N PRO A 339 -8.84 9.45 10.95
CA PRO A 339 -9.36 9.37 9.57
C PRO A 339 -10.74 10.00 9.33
N LEU A 340 -11.24 10.78 10.28
CA LEU A 340 -12.49 11.55 10.16
C LEU A 340 -12.21 12.94 9.57
N ALA A 341 -12.93 13.96 10.06
CA ALA A 341 -12.76 15.34 9.62
C ALA A 341 -11.51 15.99 10.23
N TYR A 342 -10.81 16.76 9.43
CA TYR A 342 -9.61 17.49 9.85
C TYR A 342 -9.46 18.79 9.04
N GLU A 343 -8.71 19.74 9.59
CA GLU A 343 -8.38 21.00 8.95
C GLU A 343 -7.24 20.82 7.93
N LYS A 344 -7.30 21.57 6.83
CA LYS A 344 -6.28 21.63 5.78
C LYS A 344 -5.75 23.03 5.63
N GLY A 345 -4.62 23.17 4.92
CA GLY A 345 -4.03 24.47 4.59
C GLY A 345 -3.19 25.05 5.71
N LEU A 346 -2.80 24.26 6.70
CA LEU A 346 -1.93 24.68 7.79
C LEU A 346 -0.47 24.69 7.36
N PRO A 347 0.30 25.77 7.59
CA PRO A 347 1.71 25.86 7.23
C PRO A 347 2.56 24.79 7.92
N ILE A 348 3.50 24.23 7.17
CA ILE A 348 4.44 23.24 7.66
C ILE A 348 5.85 23.82 7.57
N THR A 349 6.64 23.70 8.63
CA THR A 349 8.03 24.18 8.71
C THR A 349 8.97 23.10 9.22
N GLY A 350 10.27 23.29 9.02
CA GLY A 350 11.33 22.43 9.57
C GLY A 350 11.94 21.47 8.57
N PHE A 351 11.58 21.54 7.29
CA PHE A 351 12.10 20.65 6.25
C PHE A 351 13.62 20.77 6.05
N GLU A 352 14.20 21.93 6.29
CA GLU A 352 15.63 22.19 6.23
C GLU A 352 16.47 21.31 7.16
N ASN A 353 15.86 20.76 8.21
CA ASN A 353 16.54 19.87 9.13
C ASN A 353 16.90 18.51 8.52
N PHE A 354 16.33 18.17 7.38
CA PHE A 354 16.63 16.94 6.64
C PHE A 354 17.77 17.10 5.64
N ASP A 355 18.16 18.35 5.31
CA ASP A 355 19.16 18.63 4.30
C ASP A 355 20.50 17.99 4.65
N GLY A 356 21.08 17.25 3.69
CA GLY A 356 22.37 16.58 3.84
C GLY A 356 22.40 15.40 4.80
N LYS A 357 21.23 14.85 5.17
CA LYS A 357 21.12 13.70 6.06
C LYS A 357 20.62 12.46 5.30
N ASP A 358 21.54 11.62 4.86
CA ASP A 358 21.26 10.45 4.02
C ASP A 358 20.46 9.33 4.74
N ASP A 359 20.49 9.30 6.08
CA ASP A 359 19.75 8.32 6.89
C ASP A 359 18.33 8.78 7.27
N TYR A 360 17.89 9.93 6.81
CA TYR A 360 16.58 10.50 7.13
C TYR A 360 15.81 10.90 5.88
N PHE A 361 14.52 10.61 5.89
CA PHE A 361 13.61 10.95 4.79
C PHE A 361 12.36 11.60 5.34
N CYS A 362 11.91 12.67 4.69
CA CYS A 362 10.63 13.28 4.92
C CYS A 362 9.76 13.04 3.67
N PHE A 363 9.02 11.95 3.66
CA PHE A 363 8.13 11.62 2.57
C PHE A 363 6.81 12.39 2.68
N HIS A 364 6.51 13.20 1.70
CA HIS A 364 5.28 13.97 1.64
C HIS A 364 4.12 13.10 1.16
N ALA A 365 3.00 13.18 1.85
CA ALA A 365 1.71 12.62 1.45
C ALA A 365 0.72 13.76 1.17
N GLY A 366 -0.11 14.11 2.13
CA GLY A 366 -1.07 15.18 1.99
C GLY A 366 -0.47 16.57 2.17
N THR A 367 0.32 17.03 1.21
CA THR A 367 0.90 18.38 1.17
C THR A 367 0.65 19.06 -0.17
N LYS A 368 0.62 20.39 -0.18
CA LYS A 368 0.58 21.22 -1.38
C LYS A 368 1.27 22.55 -1.13
N PHE A 369 1.52 23.30 -2.19
CA PHE A 369 1.89 24.71 -2.08
C PHE A 369 0.65 25.58 -1.94
N ASP A 370 0.73 26.60 -1.10
CA ASP A 370 -0.27 27.69 -1.04
C ASP A 370 0.00 28.74 -2.15
N GLU A 371 -0.81 29.79 -2.18
CA GLU A 371 -0.67 30.88 -3.15
C GLU A 371 0.65 31.64 -3.03
N ASN A 372 1.31 31.57 -1.88
CA ASN A 372 2.58 32.23 -1.59
C ASN A 372 3.79 31.29 -1.77
N GLY A 373 3.56 30.05 -2.18
CA GLY A 373 4.61 29.05 -2.36
C GLY A 373 5.04 28.34 -1.07
N ASN A 374 4.33 28.52 0.04
CA ASN A 374 4.60 27.79 1.27
C ASN A 374 3.99 26.38 1.20
N ILE A 375 4.64 25.43 1.86
CA ILE A 375 4.12 24.06 1.98
C ILE A 375 3.09 24.03 3.11
N VAL A 376 1.90 23.54 2.78
CA VAL A 376 0.77 23.44 3.71
C VAL A 376 0.16 22.04 3.72
N THR A 377 -0.55 21.70 4.81
CA THR A 377 -1.28 20.43 4.91
C THR A 377 -2.40 20.36 3.87
N ASN A 378 -2.61 19.17 3.29
CA ASN A 378 -3.66 18.92 2.29
C ASN A 378 -4.23 17.50 2.39
N GLY A 379 -4.14 16.85 3.52
CA GLY A 379 -4.62 15.48 3.70
C GLY A 379 -4.61 15.02 5.14
N GLY A 380 -5.15 13.84 5.37
CA GLY A 380 -5.18 13.22 6.69
C GLY A 380 -3.78 12.75 7.12
N ARG A 381 -3.14 11.91 6.31
CA ARG A 381 -1.71 11.61 6.46
C ARG A 381 -0.94 12.68 5.71
N VAL A 382 -0.09 13.41 6.42
CA VAL A 382 0.59 14.60 5.89
C VAL A 382 2.02 14.26 5.47
N LEU A 383 2.79 13.66 6.36
CA LEU A 383 4.20 13.30 6.14
C LEU A 383 4.50 11.93 6.73
N GLY A 384 5.44 11.21 6.11
CA GLY A 384 6.07 10.02 6.68
C GLY A 384 7.52 10.34 7.03
N ILE A 385 7.85 10.35 8.32
CA ILE A 385 9.21 10.58 8.78
C ILE A 385 9.92 9.23 8.91
N THR A 386 10.83 8.97 8.00
CA THR A 386 11.57 7.70 7.95
C THR A 386 13.01 7.92 8.37
N ALA A 387 13.53 7.03 9.20
CA ALA A 387 14.96 7.01 9.54
C ALA A 387 15.52 5.60 9.36
N THR A 388 16.80 5.56 8.97
CA THR A 388 17.61 4.35 8.83
C THR A 388 18.52 4.20 10.05
N GLY A 389 18.57 3.01 10.61
CA GLY A 389 19.48 2.65 11.70
C GLY A 389 20.19 1.34 11.42
N ALA A 390 21.23 1.04 12.21
CA ALA A 390 21.89 -0.27 12.16
C ALA A 390 20.95 -1.41 12.55
N ASP A 391 19.99 -1.11 13.41
CA ASP A 391 18.89 -2.00 13.81
C ASP A 391 17.58 -1.22 13.96
N LEU A 392 16.50 -1.95 14.24
CA LEU A 392 15.17 -1.37 14.38
C LEU A 392 15.05 -0.42 15.58
N LYS A 393 15.75 -0.66 16.66
CA LYS A 393 15.71 0.20 17.86
C LYS A 393 16.35 1.55 17.58
N GLU A 394 17.50 1.55 16.92
CA GLU A 394 18.16 2.77 16.47
C GLU A 394 17.31 3.53 15.45
N ALA A 395 16.81 2.84 14.44
CA ALA A 395 15.94 3.45 13.41
C ALA A 395 14.70 4.09 14.03
N ARG A 396 14.05 3.43 14.98
CA ARG A 396 12.90 3.95 15.72
C ARG A 396 13.25 5.21 16.52
N ALA A 397 14.33 5.17 17.28
CA ALA A 397 14.77 6.33 18.06
C ALA A 397 15.07 7.54 17.18
N LYS A 398 15.75 7.32 16.04
CA LYS A 398 16.04 8.36 15.05
C LYS A 398 14.78 8.91 14.40
N ALA A 399 13.84 8.06 14.01
CA ALA A 399 12.59 8.49 13.40
C ALA A 399 11.77 9.39 14.33
N TYR A 400 11.60 8.98 15.60
CA TYR A 400 10.89 9.81 16.57
C TYR A 400 11.61 11.13 16.87
N ALA A 401 12.93 11.11 16.99
CA ALA A 401 13.70 12.36 17.16
C ALA A 401 13.48 13.32 15.99
N ALA A 402 13.43 12.81 14.76
CA ALA A 402 13.20 13.60 13.57
C ALA A 402 11.77 14.12 13.43
N THR A 403 10.76 13.51 14.06
CA THR A 403 9.40 14.05 14.09
C THR A 403 9.32 15.41 14.76
N GLU A 404 10.24 15.71 15.69
CA GLU A 404 10.33 16.99 16.38
C GLU A 404 10.88 18.12 15.51
N TRP A 405 11.48 17.79 14.36
CA TRP A 405 11.98 18.80 13.42
C TRP A 405 10.86 19.48 12.64
N ILE A 406 9.72 18.81 12.49
CA ILE A 406 8.57 19.27 11.70
C ILE A 406 7.49 19.88 12.61
N HIS A 407 6.98 21.02 12.18
CA HIS A 407 5.93 21.75 12.92
C HIS A 407 4.76 22.12 12.01
N PHE A 408 3.56 21.80 12.44
CA PHE A 408 2.27 22.32 11.98
C PHE A 408 1.23 22.19 13.08
N ASP A 409 0.25 23.09 13.13
CA ASP A 409 -0.57 23.32 14.33
C ASP A 409 -1.39 22.11 14.81
N ASN A 410 -1.95 21.33 13.89
CA ASN A 410 -2.73 20.14 14.24
C ASN A 410 -1.96 18.84 14.04
N LYS A 411 -0.66 18.85 14.21
CA LYS A 411 0.19 17.65 14.09
C LYS A 411 -0.22 16.58 15.09
N TYR A 412 -0.54 15.40 14.58
CA TYR A 412 -0.85 14.20 15.34
C TYR A 412 0.02 13.03 14.88
N MET A 413 0.48 12.21 15.80
CA MET A 413 1.16 10.93 15.52
C MET A 413 0.94 9.96 16.66
N ARG A 414 1.09 8.67 16.38
CA ARG A 414 1.18 7.64 17.43
C ARG A 414 2.55 7.69 18.09
N SER A 415 2.58 7.44 19.40
CA SER A 415 3.82 7.39 20.19
C SER A 415 4.42 5.98 20.31
N ASP A 416 3.69 4.96 19.84
CA ASP A 416 4.02 3.54 20.02
C ASP A 416 4.38 2.78 18.75
N ILE A 417 4.69 3.49 17.65
CA ILE A 417 5.13 2.86 16.40
C ILE A 417 6.38 2.02 16.66
N GLY A 418 6.33 0.76 16.26
CA GLY A 418 7.44 -0.18 16.46
C GLY A 418 7.54 -0.73 17.88
N LYS A 419 6.54 -0.58 18.76
CA LYS A 419 6.57 -1.15 20.10
C LYS A 419 6.83 -2.67 20.08
N ALA A 420 6.30 -3.37 19.09
CA ALA A 420 6.51 -4.80 18.92
C ALA A 420 7.99 -5.20 18.72
N ILE A 421 8.86 -4.26 18.35
CA ILE A 421 10.32 -4.50 18.23
C ILE A 421 10.92 -4.90 19.59
N ASP A 422 10.34 -4.43 20.68
CA ASP A 422 10.82 -4.75 22.03
C ASP A 422 10.42 -6.16 22.50
N GLU A 423 9.53 -6.82 21.75
CA GLU A 423 9.06 -8.19 22.00
C GLU A 423 9.86 -9.26 21.24
N ALA A 424 10.72 -8.83 20.32
CA ALA A 424 11.45 -9.68 19.38
C ALA A 424 12.83 -10.13 19.91
#